data_079b1d4afc936caba27ce7790d083ef8
#
_entry.id   079b1d4afc936caba27ce7790d083ef8
#
_cell.length_a   1.000
_cell.length_b   1.000
_cell.length_c   1.000
_cell.angle_alpha   90.00
_cell.angle_beta   90.00
_cell.angle_gamma   90.00
#
_symmetry.space_group_name_H-M   'P 1'
#
loop_
_entity.id
_entity.type
_entity.pdbx_description
1 polymer ?
#
loop_
_entity_poly.entity_id
_entity_poly.type
_entity_poly.pdbx_seq_one_letter_code
_entity_poly.pdbx_strand_id
1 'polypeptide(L)'
;MITVYRNSVQSWEIDQMGHMNVQFYFEKALQGCVVLWNKLGINDQPIELGNMYLSLSRAHIRFLKEQKPGAPFFLKMGIVELGDNEIKIYLEMIETITQLPCAAFNFQFVWIKKPSSEVKESFSKIFEELKVDIPSYGQPRGLSLEKEPLMSLSQASQKNMIDSFEAVILLRQCDNMKKIKPSSYMGIVSDSTPHLLAYTGTIDENGMTNVGSAALEYKFDFFEYVPLGTHLKTKSGVQSLSAKTFVWKHWIFNVETAKPVALASAVAVTMDLQARKSIPIPPEMAEALTKLIL
;
A
#
# COMPACT_ATOMS: atom_id res chain seq x y z
N MET A 1 3.34 -22.37 -2.94
CA MET A 1 3.05 -21.11 -3.68
C MET A 1 2.95 -21.38 -5.18
N ILE A 2 2.05 -20.67 -5.87
CA ILE A 2 1.87 -20.75 -7.34
C ILE A 2 2.24 -19.40 -8.00
N THR A 3 2.67 -19.46 -9.25
CA THR A 3 2.86 -18.24 -10.06
C THR A 3 1.48 -17.74 -10.52
N VAL A 4 1.18 -16.47 -10.20
CA VAL A 4 -0.14 -15.86 -10.47
C VAL A 4 -0.06 -14.65 -11.40
N TYR A 5 1.12 -14.14 -11.69
CA TYR A 5 1.32 -12.98 -12.54
C TYR A 5 2.72 -13.00 -13.16
N ARG A 6 2.87 -12.51 -14.39
CA ARG A 6 4.17 -12.34 -15.04
C ARG A 6 4.08 -11.15 -15.99
N ASN A 7 5.01 -10.20 -15.83
CA ASN A 7 5.06 -8.98 -16.63
C ASN A 7 6.45 -8.32 -16.54
N SER A 8 6.56 -7.10 -17.04
CA SER A 8 7.70 -6.20 -16.84
C SER A 8 7.22 -4.83 -16.40
N VAL A 9 8.12 -4.04 -15.84
CA VAL A 9 7.86 -2.65 -15.46
C VAL A 9 7.69 -1.78 -16.70
N GLN A 10 6.56 -1.10 -16.83
CA GLN A 10 6.24 -0.26 -17.97
C GLN A 10 6.74 1.18 -17.76
N SER A 11 7.00 1.92 -18.84
CA SER A 11 7.52 3.30 -18.75
C SER A 11 6.56 4.25 -18.03
N TRP A 12 5.25 4.06 -18.16
CA TRP A 12 4.23 4.88 -17.48
C TRP A 12 4.02 4.51 -16.00
N GLU A 13 4.68 3.47 -15.52
CA GLU A 13 4.66 3.05 -14.11
C GLU A 13 5.81 3.67 -13.30
N ILE A 14 6.63 4.49 -13.93
CA ILE A 14 7.83 5.07 -13.32
C ILE A 14 7.47 6.42 -12.66
N ASP A 15 7.95 6.61 -11.44
CA ASP A 15 7.86 7.88 -10.74
C ASP A 15 9.04 8.82 -11.08
N GLN A 16 9.01 10.02 -10.48
CA GLN A 16 10.07 11.03 -10.65
C GLN A 16 11.45 10.57 -10.15
N MET A 17 11.53 9.48 -9.37
CA MET A 17 12.78 8.90 -8.90
C MET A 17 13.39 7.91 -9.90
N GLY A 18 12.71 7.64 -11.02
CA GLY A 18 13.17 6.76 -12.08
C GLY A 18 13.06 5.28 -11.78
N HIS A 19 12.14 4.88 -10.91
CA HIS A 19 11.82 3.48 -10.62
C HIS A 19 10.30 3.29 -10.53
N MET A 20 9.86 2.02 -10.50
CA MET A 20 8.42 1.70 -10.44
C MET A 20 7.78 2.33 -9.20
N ASN A 21 6.73 3.13 -9.41
CA ASN A 21 5.96 3.75 -8.34
C ASN A 21 5.29 2.67 -7.46
N VAL A 22 5.26 2.90 -6.16
CA VAL A 22 4.71 1.98 -5.15
C VAL A 22 3.27 1.55 -5.44
N GLN A 23 2.47 2.40 -6.09
CA GLN A 23 1.11 2.09 -6.50
C GLN A 23 1.06 0.86 -7.41
N PHE A 24 1.98 0.77 -8.38
CA PHE A 24 1.96 -0.31 -9.36
C PHE A 24 2.45 -1.65 -8.80
N TYR A 25 3.33 -1.66 -7.79
CA TYR A 25 3.62 -2.87 -7.03
C TYR A 25 2.34 -3.44 -6.42
N PHE A 26 1.56 -2.58 -5.78
CA PHE A 26 0.32 -2.98 -5.12
C PHE A 26 -0.75 -3.43 -6.14
N GLU A 27 -0.96 -2.67 -7.22
CA GLU A 27 -1.92 -3.01 -8.28
C GLU A 27 -1.63 -4.39 -8.88
N LYS A 28 -0.36 -4.67 -9.22
CA LYS A 28 0.04 -5.97 -9.79
C LYS A 28 -0.15 -7.13 -8.82
N ALA A 29 0.09 -6.90 -7.52
CA ALA A 29 -0.17 -7.92 -6.50
C ALA A 29 -1.67 -8.22 -6.36
N LEU A 30 -2.53 -7.20 -6.42
CA LEU A 30 -3.98 -7.39 -6.40
C LEU A 30 -4.50 -8.11 -7.65
N GLN A 31 -3.94 -7.82 -8.84
CA GLN A 31 -4.25 -8.57 -10.06
C GLN A 31 -3.87 -10.05 -9.92
N GLY A 32 -2.76 -10.35 -9.23
CA GLY A 32 -2.37 -11.73 -8.91
C GLY A 32 -3.42 -12.47 -8.07
N CYS A 33 -4.09 -11.79 -7.15
CA CYS A 33 -5.14 -12.38 -6.31
C CYS A 33 -6.34 -12.87 -7.14
N VAL A 34 -6.62 -12.28 -8.31
CA VAL A 34 -7.72 -12.71 -9.19
C VAL A 34 -7.55 -14.15 -9.65
N VAL A 35 -6.30 -14.60 -9.84
CA VAL A 35 -6.03 -16.00 -10.22
C VAL A 35 -6.48 -16.96 -9.12
N LEU A 36 -6.33 -16.58 -7.85
CA LEU A 36 -6.86 -17.36 -6.73
C LEU A 36 -8.38 -17.38 -6.73
N TRP A 37 -9.01 -16.21 -6.91
CA TRP A 37 -10.47 -16.12 -6.97
C TRP A 37 -11.06 -17.00 -8.08
N ASN A 38 -10.44 -16.99 -9.27
CA ASN A 38 -10.84 -17.83 -10.39
C ASN A 38 -10.71 -19.33 -10.07
N LYS A 39 -9.61 -19.74 -9.40
CA LYS A 39 -9.41 -21.14 -8.96
C LYS A 39 -10.47 -21.60 -7.95
N LEU A 40 -10.98 -20.67 -7.16
CA LEU A 40 -12.02 -20.90 -6.16
C LEU A 40 -13.45 -20.87 -6.75
N GLY A 41 -13.59 -20.65 -8.07
CA GLY A 41 -14.89 -20.52 -8.72
C GLY A 41 -15.63 -19.23 -8.38
N ILE A 42 -14.90 -18.21 -7.85
CA ILE A 42 -15.46 -16.91 -7.48
C ILE A 42 -15.17 -15.93 -8.63
N ASN A 43 -15.87 -16.10 -9.73
CA ASN A 43 -15.61 -15.34 -10.96
C ASN A 43 -16.39 -14.01 -11.05
N ASP A 44 -17.29 -13.75 -10.09
CA ASP A 44 -18.20 -12.62 -10.12
C ASP A 44 -17.69 -11.43 -9.30
N GLN A 45 -16.57 -10.75 -9.77
CA GLN A 45 -16.36 -9.32 -9.54
C GLN A 45 -16.28 -8.80 -8.08
N PRO A 46 -15.71 -7.68 -7.80
CA PRO A 46 -14.76 -6.82 -8.46
C PRO A 46 -13.31 -7.23 -8.19
N ILE A 47 -12.45 -7.02 -9.18
CA ILE A 47 -11.11 -7.62 -9.25
C ILE A 47 -10.20 -7.18 -8.10
N GLU A 48 -10.11 -5.88 -7.82
CA GLU A 48 -9.14 -5.37 -6.83
C GLU A 48 -9.68 -5.30 -5.40
N LEU A 49 -10.99 -5.09 -5.22
CA LEU A 49 -11.59 -5.00 -3.88
C LEU A 49 -11.76 -6.36 -3.17
N GLY A 50 -11.42 -7.45 -3.82
CA GLY A 50 -11.78 -8.80 -3.43
C GLY A 50 -12.78 -9.36 -4.42
N ASN A 51 -13.96 -9.72 -3.96
CA ASN A 51 -15.09 -10.19 -4.79
C ASN A 51 -16.39 -10.01 -4.00
N MET A 52 -17.55 -10.53 -4.50
CA MET A 52 -18.82 -10.43 -3.78
C MET A 52 -18.80 -11.01 -2.35
N TYR A 53 -17.81 -11.83 -2.03
CA TYR A 53 -17.70 -12.51 -0.73
C TYR A 53 -16.64 -11.89 0.17
N LEU A 54 -15.59 -11.31 -0.40
CA LEU A 54 -14.39 -10.85 0.28
C LEU A 54 -14.11 -9.38 -0.02
N SER A 55 -13.64 -8.65 0.98
CA SER A 55 -13.14 -7.28 0.84
C SER A 55 -11.76 -7.17 1.47
N LEU A 56 -10.83 -6.53 0.80
CA LEU A 56 -9.50 -6.25 1.37
C LEU A 56 -9.66 -5.27 2.53
N SER A 57 -9.32 -5.71 3.74
CA SER A 57 -9.39 -4.88 4.96
C SER A 57 -8.05 -4.32 5.38
N ARG A 58 -6.96 -5.04 5.02
CA ARG A 58 -5.58 -4.62 5.32
C ARG A 58 -4.63 -5.09 4.24
N ALA A 59 -3.66 -4.24 3.93
CA ALA A 59 -2.48 -4.60 3.15
C ALA A 59 -1.22 -4.19 3.91
N HIS A 60 -0.24 -5.08 4.00
CA HIS A 60 1.11 -4.80 4.45
C HIS A 60 2.08 -5.13 3.33
N ILE A 61 2.99 -4.22 3.02
CA ILE A 61 3.89 -4.31 1.86
C ILE A 61 5.31 -3.98 2.31
N ARG A 62 6.26 -4.85 1.93
CA ARG A 62 7.70 -4.61 2.07
C ARG A 62 8.31 -4.37 0.70
N PHE A 63 9.04 -3.27 0.55
CA PHE A 63 9.86 -3.00 -0.63
C PHE A 63 11.30 -3.41 -0.34
N LEU A 64 11.81 -4.39 -1.08
CA LEU A 64 13.11 -5.02 -0.84
C LEU A 64 14.16 -4.55 -1.85
N LYS A 65 13.72 -4.26 -3.08
CA LYS A 65 14.57 -3.80 -4.17
C LYS A 65 13.77 -2.98 -5.17
N GLU A 66 14.29 -1.83 -5.56
CA GLU A 66 13.69 -1.00 -6.61
C GLU A 66 13.67 -1.73 -7.95
N GLN A 67 12.59 -1.52 -8.70
CA GLN A 67 12.44 -2.04 -10.05
C GLN A 67 12.56 -0.91 -11.08
N LYS A 68 13.40 -1.12 -12.06
CA LYS A 68 13.68 -0.15 -13.14
C LYS A 68 12.78 -0.38 -14.35
N PRO A 69 12.62 0.61 -15.26
CA PRO A 69 11.89 0.42 -16.51
C PRO A 69 12.35 -0.81 -17.26
N GLY A 70 11.43 -1.62 -17.75
CA GLY A 70 11.70 -2.84 -18.50
C GLY A 70 12.10 -4.05 -17.66
N ALA A 71 12.30 -3.92 -16.35
CA ALA A 71 12.67 -5.04 -15.49
C ALA A 71 11.58 -6.13 -15.52
N PRO A 72 11.90 -7.38 -15.93
CA PRO A 72 10.94 -8.47 -15.95
C PRO A 72 10.78 -9.07 -14.56
N PHE A 73 9.56 -9.39 -14.18
CA PHE A 73 9.24 -9.99 -12.88
C PHE A 73 8.04 -10.93 -12.97
N PHE A 74 7.85 -11.71 -11.94
CA PHE A 74 6.66 -12.53 -11.73
C PHE A 74 6.25 -12.51 -10.24
N LEU A 75 4.98 -12.85 -10.00
CA LEU A 75 4.43 -12.96 -8.64
C LEU A 75 4.13 -14.42 -8.32
N LYS A 76 4.56 -14.84 -7.13
CA LYS A 76 4.12 -16.08 -6.49
C LYS A 76 3.17 -15.76 -5.35
N MET A 77 2.22 -16.65 -5.11
CA MET A 77 1.20 -16.47 -4.07
C MET A 77 0.98 -17.78 -3.30
N GLY A 78 0.71 -17.64 -2.01
CA GLY A 78 0.23 -18.68 -1.12
C GLY A 78 -0.79 -18.14 -0.11
N ILE A 79 -1.44 -19.06 0.61
CA ILE A 79 -2.42 -18.72 1.64
C ILE A 79 -1.78 -18.97 3.01
N VAL A 80 -1.76 -17.94 3.86
CA VAL A 80 -1.18 -18.00 5.20
C VAL A 80 -2.18 -18.57 6.20
N GLU A 81 -3.43 -18.11 6.10
CA GLU A 81 -4.48 -18.45 7.05
C GLU A 81 -5.85 -18.40 6.36
N LEU A 82 -6.68 -19.37 6.69
CA LEU A 82 -8.08 -19.42 6.29
C LEU A 82 -8.93 -19.52 7.56
N GLY A 83 -9.50 -18.39 7.98
CA GLY A 83 -10.38 -18.29 9.15
C GLY A 83 -11.86 -18.16 8.78
N ASP A 84 -12.72 -18.24 9.79
CA ASP A 84 -14.18 -18.11 9.64
C ASP A 84 -14.59 -16.71 9.16
N ASN A 85 -13.83 -15.66 9.49
CA ASN A 85 -14.14 -14.27 9.19
C ASN A 85 -13.18 -13.64 8.19
N GLU A 86 -12.03 -14.26 7.93
CA GLU A 86 -10.97 -13.66 7.10
C GLU A 86 -10.10 -14.71 6.41
N ILE A 87 -9.42 -14.26 5.36
CA ILE A 87 -8.34 -15.00 4.69
C ILE A 87 -7.11 -14.11 4.62
N LYS A 88 -5.93 -14.68 4.96
CA LYS A 88 -4.64 -14.02 4.82
C LYS A 88 -3.86 -14.63 3.67
N ILE A 89 -3.41 -13.80 2.76
CA ILE A 89 -2.69 -14.17 1.54
C ILE A 89 -1.32 -13.53 1.57
N TYR A 90 -0.30 -14.31 1.22
CA TYR A 90 1.06 -13.84 1.03
C TYR A 90 1.45 -13.90 -0.44
N LEU A 91 2.06 -12.82 -0.95
CA LEU A 91 2.63 -12.76 -2.29
C LEU A 91 4.07 -12.27 -2.24
N GLU A 92 4.85 -12.72 -3.24
CA GLU A 92 6.20 -12.22 -3.52
C GLU A 92 6.28 -11.76 -4.97
N MET A 93 6.80 -10.55 -5.19
CA MET A 93 7.26 -10.11 -6.49
C MET A 93 8.73 -10.49 -6.62
N ILE A 94 9.04 -11.29 -7.63
CA ILE A 94 10.37 -11.86 -7.85
C ILE A 94 10.92 -11.32 -9.17
N GLU A 95 12.11 -10.72 -9.13
CA GLU A 95 12.81 -10.28 -10.34
C GLU A 95 13.27 -11.50 -11.16
N THR A 96 12.92 -11.53 -12.44
CA THR A 96 13.15 -12.72 -13.29
C THR A 96 14.62 -13.03 -13.48
N ILE A 97 15.49 -12.02 -13.55
CA ILE A 97 16.93 -12.22 -13.84
C ILE A 97 17.67 -12.76 -12.62
N THR A 98 17.48 -12.13 -11.46
CA THR A 98 18.21 -12.49 -10.23
C THR A 98 17.51 -13.57 -9.42
N GLN A 99 16.23 -13.86 -9.70
CA GLN A 99 15.39 -14.78 -8.92
C GLN A 99 15.23 -14.36 -7.45
N LEU A 100 15.51 -13.09 -7.13
CA LEU A 100 15.40 -12.55 -5.78
C LEU A 100 14.07 -11.79 -5.60
N PRO A 101 13.46 -11.84 -4.41
CA PRO A 101 12.26 -11.05 -4.11
C PRO A 101 12.59 -9.56 -4.11
N CYS A 102 11.77 -8.77 -4.80
CA CYS A 102 11.87 -7.31 -4.83
C CYS A 102 10.76 -6.62 -4.04
N ALA A 103 9.66 -7.32 -3.77
CA ALA A 103 8.61 -6.90 -2.84
C ALA A 103 7.89 -8.09 -2.25
N ALA A 104 7.33 -7.92 -1.05
CA ALA A 104 6.50 -8.90 -0.36
C ALA A 104 5.20 -8.24 0.11
N PHE A 105 4.09 -8.97 0.02
CA PHE A 105 2.76 -8.47 0.32
C PHE A 105 2.02 -9.43 1.24
N ASN A 106 1.43 -8.89 2.30
CA ASN A 106 0.53 -9.60 3.20
C ASN A 106 -0.84 -8.95 3.12
N PHE A 107 -1.81 -9.64 2.55
CA PHE A 107 -3.17 -9.14 2.37
C PHE A 107 -4.12 -9.87 3.29
N GLN A 108 -4.98 -9.11 3.96
CA GLN A 108 -6.05 -9.61 4.80
C GLN A 108 -7.38 -9.23 4.17
N PHE A 109 -8.12 -10.24 3.71
CA PHE A 109 -9.49 -10.09 3.22
C PHE A 109 -10.47 -10.55 4.28
N VAL A 110 -11.58 -9.83 4.42
CA VAL A 110 -12.67 -10.18 5.32
C VAL A 110 -13.90 -10.62 4.53
N TRP A 111 -14.65 -11.58 5.07
CA TRP A 111 -15.89 -12.03 4.47
C TRP A 111 -16.98 -10.97 4.64
N ILE A 112 -17.48 -10.42 3.52
CA ILE A 112 -18.66 -9.53 3.49
C ILE A 112 -19.94 -10.32 3.28
N LYS A 113 -19.83 -11.53 2.72
CA LYS A 113 -20.92 -12.50 2.59
C LYS A 113 -20.38 -13.88 2.91
N LYS A 114 -21.04 -14.61 3.79
CA LYS A 114 -20.65 -15.99 4.12
C LYS A 114 -20.70 -16.87 2.86
N PRO A 115 -19.62 -17.57 2.53
CA PRO A 115 -19.61 -18.48 1.38
C PRO A 115 -20.53 -19.69 1.64
N SER A 116 -21.01 -20.29 0.55
CA SER A 116 -21.73 -21.57 0.63
C SER A 116 -20.81 -22.68 1.12
N SER A 117 -21.40 -23.84 1.51
CA SER A 117 -20.62 -25.03 1.93
C SER A 117 -19.65 -25.50 0.83
N GLU A 118 -20.09 -25.47 -0.43
CA GLU A 118 -19.28 -25.87 -1.59
C GLU A 118 -18.08 -24.93 -1.79
N VAL A 119 -18.27 -23.62 -1.65
CA VAL A 119 -17.21 -22.62 -1.73
C VAL A 119 -16.23 -22.82 -0.57
N LYS A 120 -16.72 -23.07 0.66
CA LYS A 120 -15.86 -23.37 1.82
C LYS A 120 -15.00 -24.61 1.60
N GLU A 121 -15.59 -25.68 1.07
CA GLU A 121 -14.86 -26.91 0.76
C GLU A 121 -13.77 -26.69 -0.28
N SER A 122 -14.07 -25.94 -1.34
CA SER A 122 -13.09 -25.55 -2.36
C SER A 122 -11.95 -24.72 -1.78
N PHE A 123 -12.26 -23.77 -0.88
CA PHE A 123 -11.24 -23.00 -0.15
C PHE A 123 -10.35 -23.89 0.72
N SER A 124 -10.94 -24.84 1.44
CA SER A 124 -10.17 -25.76 2.30
C SER A 124 -9.21 -26.63 1.50
N LYS A 125 -9.63 -27.16 0.35
CA LYS A 125 -8.77 -27.94 -0.54
C LYS A 125 -7.60 -27.09 -1.08
N ILE A 126 -7.89 -25.89 -1.58
CA ILE A 126 -6.88 -24.99 -2.15
C ILE A 126 -5.95 -24.46 -1.03
N PHE A 127 -6.46 -24.27 0.17
CA PHE A 127 -5.63 -23.88 1.33
C PHE A 127 -4.54 -24.90 1.59
N GLU A 128 -4.88 -26.20 1.67
CA GLU A 128 -3.89 -27.25 1.90
C GLU A 128 -2.81 -27.32 0.81
N GLU A 129 -3.17 -27.03 -0.45
CA GLU A 129 -2.22 -26.98 -1.57
C GLU A 129 -1.31 -25.74 -1.55
N LEU A 130 -1.83 -24.60 -1.09
CA LEU A 130 -1.19 -23.29 -1.19
C LEU A 130 -0.71 -22.73 0.14
N LYS A 131 -0.85 -23.47 1.23
CA LYS A 131 -0.39 -23.05 2.55
C LYS A 131 1.08 -22.63 2.54
N VAL A 132 1.37 -21.51 3.19
CA VAL A 132 2.72 -20.93 3.24
C VAL A 132 2.93 -20.16 4.54
N ASP A 133 4.17 -20.21 5.04
CA ASP A 133 4.64 -19.34 6.10
C ASP A 133 5.26 -18.08 5.50
N ILE A 134 5.06 -16.94 6.16
CA ILE A 134 5.64 -15.67 5.73
C ILE A 134 7.13 -15.66 6.10
N PRO A 135 8.06 -15.57 5.12
CA PRO A 135 9.48 -15.51 5.42
C PRO A 135 9.86 -14.22 6.17
N SER A 136 10.99 -14.23 6.84
CA SER A 136 11.44 -13.10 7.70
C SER A 136 11.49 -11.75 6.97
N TYR A 137 11.89 -11.74 5.69
CA TYR A 137 11.91 -10.51 4.88
C TYR A 137 10.51 -10.01 4.50
N GLY A 138 9.48 -10.86 4.56
CA GLY A 138 8.08 -10.50 4.31
C GLY A 138 7.33 -10.06 5.59
N GLN A 139 7.91 -10.30 6.77
CA GLN A 139 7.32 -9.91 8.05
C GLN A 139 7.38 -8.40 8.29
N PRO A 140 6.45 -7.81 9.08
CA PRO A 140 6.56 -6.43 9.54
C PRO A 140 7.88 -6.20 10.26
N ARG A 141 8.49 -5.04 10.00
CA ARG A 141 9.76 -4.66 10.63
C ARG A 141 9.67 -3.36 11.40
N GLY A 142 9.05 -2.34 10.82
CA GLY A 142 8.95 -1.00 11.40
C GLY A 142 7.52 -0.58 11.73
N LEU A 143 6.52 -1.38 11.33
CA LEU A 143 5.10 -1.09 11.56
C LEU A 143 4.45 -2.18 12.41
N SER A 144 3.60 -1.77 13.36
CA SER A 144 2.68 -2.68 14.05
C SER A 144 1.48 -2.99 13.16
N LEU A 145 1.03 -4.26 13.16
CA LEU A 145 -0.21 -4.68 12.50
C LEU A 145 -1.44 -4.54 13.41
N GLU A 146 -1.31 -3.99 14.59
CA GLU A 146 -2.46 -3.69 15.45
C GLU A 146 -3.38 -2.66 14.81
N LYS A 147 -4.68 -2.75 15.14
CA LYS A 147 -5.67 -1.76 14.71
C LYS A 147 -5.47 -0.47 15.48
N GLU A 148 -5.48 0.64 14.77
CA GLU A 148 -5.43 1.95 15.40
C GLU A 148 -6.85 2.47 15.66
N PRO A 149 -7.04 3.27 16.73
CA PRO A 149 -8.30 3.96 16.97
C PRO A 149 -8.66 4.86 15.78
N LEU A 150 -9.92 4.85 15.38
CA LEU A 150 -10.41 5.74 14.32
C LEU A 150 -10.35 7.19 14.78
N MET A 151 -10.01 8.07 13.86
CA MET A 151 -9.94 9.52 14.06
C MET A 151 -10.84 10.21 13.03
N SER A 152 -11.65 11.18 13.47
CA SER A 152 -12.43 12.02 12.56
C SER A 152 -11.58 13.11 11.92
N LEU A 153 -12.06 13.71 10.82
CA LEU A 153 -11.38 14.84 10.17
C LEU A 153 -11.21 16.04 11.14
N SER A 154 -12.19 16.31 12.01
CA SER A 154 -12.07 17.38 13.00
C SER A 154 -10.98 17.10 14.05
N GLN A 155 -10.87 15.86 14.52
CA GLN A 155 -9.78 15.46 15.43
C GLN A 155 -8.42 15.54 14.76
N ALA A 156 -8.31 15.12 13.49
CA ALA A 156 -7.07 15.23 12.70
C ALA A 156 -6.66 16.70 12.50
N SER A 157 -7.64 17.62 12.35
CA SER A 157 -7.39 19.06 12.20
C SER A 157 -6.90 19.74 13.48
N GLN A 158 -7.05 19.10 14.63
CA GLN A 158 -6.52 19.58 15.92
C GLN A 158 -5.12 19.05 16.22
N LYS A 159 -4.60 18.16 15.38
CA LYS A 159 -3.25 17.60 15.50
C LYS A 159 -2.26 18.31 14.55
N ASN A 160 -0.98 18.09 14.80
CA ASN A 160 0.11 18.59 13.98
C ASN A 160 0.21 17.80 12.66
N MET A 161 -0.82 17.95 11.79
CA MET A 161 -0.90 17.30 10.49
C MET A 161 -1.03 18.33 9.37
N ILE A 162 -0.40 18.08 8.25
CA ILE A 162 -0.52 18.89 7.04
C ILE A 162 -1.56 18.29 6.08
N ASP A 163 -2.22 19.14 5.33
CA ASP A 163 -3.06 18.76 4.19
C ASP A 163 -2.13 18.41 3.02
N SER A 164 -2.04 17.12 2.69
CA SER A 164 -1.08 16.61 1.69
C SER A 164 -1.73 16.20 0.37
N PHE A 165 -3.06 16.07 0.34
CA PHE A 165 -3.84 15.78 -0.86
C PHE A 165 -5.29 16.20 -0.67
N GLU A 166 -5.91 16.74 -1.73
CA GLU A 166 -7.36 16.99 -1.76
C GLU A 166 -7.85 16.93 -3.21
N ALA A 167 -8.77 16.00 -3.50
CA ALA A 167 -9.36 15.85 -4.84
C ALA A 167 -10.63 15.00 -4.82
N VAL A 168 -11.37 15.06 -5.92
CA VAL A 168 -12.53 14.20 -6.20
C VAL A 168 -12.07 12.93 -6.89
N ILE A 169 -12.64 11.77 -6.49
CA ILE A 169 -12.34 10.48 -7.10
C ILE A 169 -12.89 10.39 -8.52
N LEU A 170 -12.00 10.09 -9.46
CA LEU A 170 -12.31 9.96 -10.89
C LEU A 170 -12.51 8.50 -11.30
N LEU A 171 -13.17 8.29 -12.44
CA LEU A 171 -13.47 6.94 -12.96
C LEU A 171 -12.22 6.06 -13.12
N ARG A 172 -11.06 6.62 -13.52
CA ARG A 172 -9.81 5.86 -13.66
C ARG A 172 -9.30 5.25 -12.34
N GLN A 173 -9.72 5.82 -11.20
CA GLN A 173 -9.36 5.37 -9.85
C GLN A 173 -10.35 4.33 -9.30
N CYS A 174 -11.41 4.04 -10.04
CA CYS A 174 -12.48 3.14 -9.63
C CYS A 174 -12.40 1.79 -10.33
N ASP A 175 -13.02 0.79 -9.72
CA ASP A 175 -13.31 -0.50 -10.31
C ASP A 175 -14.59 -0.46 -11.19
N ASN A 176 -15.01 -1.61 -11.69
CA ASN A 176 -16.23 -1.77 -12.49
C ASN A 176 -17.53 -1.51 -11.70
N MET A 177 -17.48 -1.53 -10.36
CA MET A 177 -18.60 -1.15 -9.48
C MET A 177 -18.61 0.35 -9.15
N LYS A 178 -17.74 1.14 -9.81
CA LYS A 178 -17.54 2.57 -9.59
C LYS A 178 -17.14 2.91 -8.14
N LYS A 179 -16.45 2.00 -7.48
CA LYS A 179 -15.83 2.23 -6.17
C LYS A 179 -14.32 2.36 -6.32
N ILE A 180 -13.72 3.19 -5.47
CA ILE A 180 -12.27 3.39 -5.47
C ILE A 180 -11.54 2.06 -5.28
N LYS A 181 -10.49 1.82 -6.07
CA LYS A 181 -9.63 0.64 -5.95
C LYS A 181 -8.65 0.79 -4.79
N PRO A 182 -8.25 -0.30 -4.10
CA PRO A 182 -7.22 -0.26 -3.07
C PRO A 182 -5.90 0.37 -3.57
N SER A 183 -5.46 0.03 -4.78
CA SER A 183 -4.27 0.60 -5.41
C SER A 183 -4.36 2.12 -5.62
N SER A 184 -5.57 2.66 -5.80
CA SER A 184 -5.78 4.11 -5.92
C SER A 184 -5.59 4.85 -4.59
N TYR A 185 -5.85 4.21 -3.44
CA TYR A 185 -5.47 4.78 -2.13
C TYR A 185 -3.94 4.89 -2.00
N MET A 186 -3.18 3.91 -2.48
CA MET A 186 -1.72 4.01 -2.56
C MET A 186 -1.30 5.13 -3.51
N GLY A 187 -2.01 5.31 -4.65
CA GLY A 187 -1.79 6.43 -5.57
C GLY A 187 -1.98 7.78 -4.89
N ILE A 188 -3.05 7.95 -4.09
CA ILE A 188 -3.31 9.18 -3.31
C ILE A 188 -2.16 9.46 -2.34
N VAL A 189 -1.63 8.45 -1.65
CA VAL A 189 -0.46 8.61 -0.77
C VAL A 189 0.79 8.97 -1.56
N SER A 190 1.00 8.36 -2.72
CA SER A 190 2.11 8.71 -3.62
C SER A 190 2.00 10.16 -4.11
N ASP A 191 0.80 10.60 -4.52
CA ASP A 191 0.52 11.98 -4.96
C ASP A 191 0.67 13.00 -3.81
N SER A 192 0.52 12.56 -2.54
CA SER A 192 0.77 13.38 -1.36
C SER A 192 2.26 13.67 -1.12
N THR A 193 3.14 12.79 -1.61
CA THR A 193 4.58 12.82 -1.31
C THR A 193 5.26 14.15 -1.67
N PRO A 194 5.03 14.78 -2.84
CA PRO A 194 5.66 16.06 -3.17
C PRO A 194 5.35 17.19 -2.16
N HIS A 195 4.14 17.24 -1.61
CA HIS A 195 3.78 18.21 -0.55
C HIS A 195 4.58 17.95 0.74
N LEU A 196 4.81 16.68 1.09
CA LEU A 196 5.62 16.31 2.26
C LEU A 196 7.09 16.66 2.04
N LEU A 197 7.62 16.40 0.83
CA LEU A 197 8.99 16.72 0.45
C LEU A 197 9.23 18.24 0.46
N ALA A 198 8.28 19.04 -0.02
CA ALA A 198 8.34 20.50 0.05
C ALA A 198 8.32 20.99 1.50
N TYR A 199 7.45 20.43 2.35
CA TYR A 199 7.38 20.79 3.76
C TYR A 199 8.68 20.47 4.51
N THR A 200 9.37 19.40 4.15
CA THR A 200 10.63 18.98 4.78
C THR A 200 11.88 19.59 4.14
N GLY A 201 11.74 20.49 3.17
CA GLY A 201 12.85 21.15 2.47
C GLY A 201 13.61 20.24 1.50
N THR A 202 13.02 19.10 1.13
CA THR A 202 13.61 18.14 0.16
C THR A 202 13.31 18.57 -1.30
N ILE A 203 12.25 19.34 -1.52
CA ILE A 203 11.93 20.04 -2.75
C ILE A 203 11.88 21.54 -2.45
N ASP A 204 12.56 22.34 -3.25
CA ASP A 204 12.57 23.80 -3.21
C ASP A 204 12.21 24.40 -4.59
N GLU A 205 12.39 25.71 -4.76
CA GLU A 205 12.12 26.43 -6.01
C GLU A 205 13.00 25.99 -7.20
N ASN A 206 14.14 25.33 -6.91
CA ASN A 206 15.06 24.80 -7.92
C ASN A 206 14.78 23.32 -8.24
N GLY A 207 13.80 22.71 -7.58
CA GLY A 207 13.41 21.33 -7.72
C GLY A 207 13.89 20.43 -6.57
N MET A 208 14.18 19.18 -6.89
CA MET A 208 14.56 18.19 -5.90
C MET A 208 16.02 18.37 -5.47
N THR A 209 16.25 18.45 -4.16
CA THR A 209 17.61 18.45 -3.57
C THR A 209 18.28 17.08 -3.71
N ASN A 210 19.55 16.97 -3.31
CA ASN A 210 20.23 15.66 -3.27
C ASN A 210 19.76 14.76 -2.13
N VAL A 211 18.98 15.29 -1.19
CA VAL A 211 18.36 14.53 -0.11
C VAL A 211 16.95 14.12 -0.51
N GLY A 212 16.63 12.85 -0.35
CA GLY A 212 15.30 12.31 -0.61
C GLY A 212 14.92 11.25 0.39
N SER A 213 13.86 10.53 0.10
CA SER A 213 13.44 9.40 0.91
C SER A 213 12.98 8.24 0.05
N ALA A 214 13.15 7.02 0.54
CA ALA A 214 12.62 5.81 -0.07
C ALA A 214 11.69 5.09 0.91
N ALA A 215 10.56 4.65 0.40
CA ALA A 215 9.62 3.83 1.16
C ALA A 215 10.17 2.41 1.32
N LEU A 216 10.23 1.92 2.56
CA LEU A 216 10.67 0.57 2.90
C LEU A 216 9.49 -0.37 3.21
N GLU A 217 8.43 0.19 3.76
CA GLU A 217 7.32 -0.58 4.29
C GLU A 217 6.05 0.26 4.30
N TYR A 218 4.93 -0.32 3.88
CA TYR A 218 3.61 0.28 4.01
C TYR A 218 2.65 -0.66 4.73
N LYS A 219 1.76 -0.07 5.54
CA LYS A 219 0.53 -0.72 6.03
C LYS A 219 -0.66 0.15 5.64
N PHE A 220 -1.67 -0.46 5.04
CA PHE A 220 -2.98 0.14 4.81
C PHE A 220 -4.03 -0.58 5.64
N ASP A 221 -4.83 0.18 6.36
CA ASP A 221 -6.12 -0.25 6.91
C ASP A 221 -7.22 0.44 6.08
N PHE A 222 -8.09 -0.35 5.44
CA PHE A 222 -9.21 0.15 4.64
C PHE A 222 -10.49 0.09 5.46
N PHE A 223 -11.18 1.22 5.59
CA PHE A 223 -12.40 1.33 6.38
C PHE A 223 -13.63 1.41 5.49
N GLU A 224 -13.51 2.08 4.33
CA GLU A 224 -14.59 2.25 3.39
C GLU A 224 -14.05 2.34 1.96
N TYR A 225 -14.75 1.72 1.01
CA TYR A 225 -14.49 1.89 -0.42
C TYR A 225 -15.54 2.84 -1.00
N VAL A 226 -15.16 4.10 -1.09
CA VAL A 226 -16.06 5.19 -1.49
C VAL A 226 -16.38 5.15 -2.98
N PRO A 227 -17.57 5.66 -3.38
CA PRO A 227 -17.97 5.71 -4.78
C PRO A 227 -17.25 6.80 -5.56
N LEU A 228 -17.31 6.68 -6.90
CA LEU A 228 -16.96 7.72 -7.86
C LEU A 228 -17.58 9.06 -7.47
N GLY A 229 -16.82 10.14 -7.58
CA GLY A 229 -17.28 11.50 -7.27
C GLY A 229 -17.11 11.91 -5.81
N THR A 230 -16.68 11.00 -4.91
CA THR A 230 -16.42 11.35 -3.52
C THR A 230 -15.23 12.31 -3.41
N HIS A 231 -15.38 13.38 -2.63
CA HIS A 231 -14.33 14.32 -2.30
C HIS A 231 -13.49 13.77 -1.15
N LEU A 232 -12.21 13.51 -1.42
CA LEU A 232 -11.25 12.99 -0.44
C LEU A 232 -10.23 14.05 -0.06
N LYS A 233 -9.84 14.02 1.21
CA LYS A 233 -8.77 14.83 1.79
C LYS A 233 -7.82 13.94 2.58
N THR A 234 -6.49 14.13 2.38
CA THR A 234 -5.47 13.43 3.15
C THR A 234 -4.77 14.39 4.11
N LYS A 235 -4.74 14.02 5.38
CA LYS A 235 -3.91 14.67 6.40
C LYS A 235 -2.76 13.76 6.77
N SER A 236 -1.54 14.31 6.77
CA SER A 236 -0.32 13.58 7.02
C SER A 236 0.43 14.13 8.23
N GLY A 237 0.88 13.23 9.10
CA GLY A 237 1.69 13.54 10.28
C GLY A 237 2.73 12.45 10.51
N VAL A 238 3.64 12.68 11.44
CA VAL A 238 4.76 11.79 11.78
C VAL A 238 4.44 11.02 13.06
N GLN A 239 4.53 9.70 13.00
CA GLN A 239 4.38 8.86 14.20
C GLN A 239 5.65 8.79 15.02
N SER A 240 6.81 8.67 14.36
CA SER A 240 8.10 8.51 15.03
C SER A 240 9.26 8.86 14.12
N LEU A 241 10.38 9.26 14.71
CA LEU A 241 11.66 9.49 14.06
C LEU A 241 12.74 8.61 14.70
N SER A 242 13.72 8.21 13.89
CA SER A 242 14.96 7.60 14.32
C SER A 242 16.14 8.28 13.61
N ALA A 243 17.37 7.76 13.76
CA ALA A 243 18.54 8.40 13.16
C ALA A 243 18.47 8.55 11.63
N LYS A 244 17.83 7.60 10.93
CA LYS A 244 17.78 7.55 9.45
C LYS A 244 16.38 7.32 8.89
N THR A 245 15.44 6.90 9.72
CA THR A 245 14.08 6.53 9.28
C THR A 245 13.03 7.29 10.06
N PHE A 246 11.87 7.46 9.45
CA PHE A 246 10.71 8.06 10.07
C PHE A 246 9.45 7.35 9.58
N VAL A 247 8.38 7.44 10.36
CA VAL A 247 7.10 6.80 10.07
C VAL A 247 6.05 7.85 9.81
N TRP A 248 5.56 7.92 8.59
CA TRP A 248 4.40 8.72 8.21
C TRP A 248 3.10 8.02 8.58
N LYS A 249 2.09 8.83 8.94
CA LYS A 249 0.67 8.48 9.00
C LYS A 249 -0.09 9.35 8.03
N HIS A 250 -0.84 8.71 7.11
CA HIS A 250 -1.68 9.37 6.13
C HIS A 250 -3.12 8.95 6.39
N TRP A 251 -3.89 9.83 6.98
CA TRP A 251 -5.32 9.64 7.18
C TRP A 251 -6.07 10.19 5.98
N ILE A 252 -6.83 9.34 5.29
CA ILE A 252 -7.64 9.70 4.13
C ILE A 252 -9.10 9.79 4.59
N PHE A 253 -9.70 10.95 4.40
CA PHE A 253 -11.06 11.26 4.85
C PHE A 253 -11.99 11.49 3.67
N ASN A 254 -13.24 11.07 3.80
CA ASN A 254 -14.34 11.58 3.02
C ASN A 254 -14.75 12.95 3.63
N VAL A 255 -14.67 14.01 2.83
CA VAL A 255 -14.88 15.40 3.29
C VAL A 255 -16.33 15.62 3.73
N GLU A 256 -17.31 15.05 2.99
CA GLU A 256 -18.73 15.23 3.26
C GLU A 256 -19.18 14.55 4.56
N THR A 257 -18.63 13.37 4.85
CA THR A 257 -18.99 12.60 6.07
C THR A 257 -18.06 12.87 7.24
N ALA A 258 -16.91 13.53 7.00
CA ALA A 258 -15.82 13.74 7.95
C ALA A 258 -15.25 12.45 8.56
N LYS A 259 -15.53 11.27 7.96
CA LYS A 259 -15.07 9.96 8.41
C LYS A 259 -13.79 9.54 7.69
N PRO A 260 -12.89 8.81 8.37
CA PRO A 260 -11.74 8.21 7.71
C PRO A 260 -12.21 7.06 6.80
N VAL A 261 -11.66 6.99 5.60
CA VAL A 261 -11.92 5.91 4.63
C VAL A 261 -10.74 4.95 4.51
N ALA A 262 -9.53 5.43 4.79
CA ALA A 262 -8.33 4.60 4.90
C ALA A 262 -7.27 5.27 5.80
N LEU A 263 -6.39 4.47 6.35
CA LEU A 263 -5.16 4.89 7.01
C LEU A 263 -3.98 4.19 6.36
N ALA A 264 -2.99 4.96 5.90
CA ALA A 264 -1.71 4.43 5.48
C ALA A 264 -0.63 4.79 6.49
N SER A 265 0.20 3.81 6.87
CA SER A 265 1.43 4.01 7.63
C SER A 265 2.60 3.66 6.72
N ALA A 266 3.63 4.51 6.68
CA ALA A 266 4.77 4.36 5.80
C ALA A 266 6.09 4.52 6.56
N VAL A 267 6.95 3.50 6.52
CA VAL A 267 8.35 3.65 6.95
C VAL A 267 9.15 4.18 5.78
N ALA A 268 9.72 5.35 5.94
CA ALA A 268 10.63 5.95 4.97
C ALA A 268 12.06 6.02 5.54
N VAL A 269 13.06 5.85 4.68
CA VAL A 269 14.47 6.04 4.98
C VAL A 269 14.99 7.26 4.23
N THR A 270 15.77 8.11 4.91
CA THR A 270 16.44 9.25 4.27
C THR A 270 17.60 8.76 3.43
N MET A 271 17.72 9.29 2.22
CA MET A 271 18.71 8.88 1.25
C MET A 271 19.45 10.06 0.61
N ASP A 272 20.72 9.87 0.36
CA ASP A 272 21.45 10.61 -0.65
C ASP A 272 21.06 10.04 -2.01
N LEU A 273 20.41 10.85 -2.85
CA LEU A 273 19.86 10.42 -4.14
C LEU A 273 20.94 10.17 -5.17
N GLN A 274 22.07 10.88 -5.10
CA GLN A 274 23.20 10.71 -6.00
C GLN A 274 24.00 9.46 -5.65
N ALA A 275 24.36 9.29 -4.35
CA ALA A 275 25.10 8.13 -3.87
C ALA A 275 24.23 6.87 -3.74
N ARG A 276 22.91 6.99 -3.77
CA ARG A 276 21.92 5.90 -3.58
C ARG A 276 22.14 5.16 -2.26
N LYS A 277 22.43 5.88 -1.18
CA LYS A 277 22.72 5.32 0.15
C LYS A 277 21.87 6.01 1.22
N SER A 278 21.48 5.25 2.24
CA SER A 278 20.80 5.83 3.41
C SER A 278 21.76 6.71 4.21
N ILE A 279 21.29 7.90 4.57
CA ILE A 279 22.02 8.88 5.37
C ILE A 279 21.25 9.22 6.65
N PRO A 280 21.90 9.78 7.68
CA PRO A 280 21.19 10.38 8.80
C PRO A 280 20.22 11.47 8.31
N ILE A 281 19.10 11.65 9.02
CA ILE A 281 18.15 12.71 8.71
C ILE A 281 18.86 14.06 8.94
N PRO A 282 18.93 14.95 7.92
CA PRO A 282 19.53 16.27 8.09
C PRO A 282 18.83 17.08 9.19
N PRO A 283 19.54 17.96 9.92
CA PRO A 283 18.97 18.70 11.05
C PRO A 283 17.70 19.49 10.70
N GLU A 284 17.69 20.19 9.57
CA GLU A 284 16.55 20.99 9.10
C GLU A 284 15.33 20.12 8.79
N MET A 285 15.57 18.98 8.13
CA MET A 285 14.52 17.98 7.86
C MET A 285 13.99 17.37 9.16
N ALA A 286 14.88 17.06 10.13
CA ALA A 286 14.49 16.51 11.43
C ALA A 286 13.64 17.51 12.22
N GLU A 287 13.97 18.80 12.19
CA GLU A 287 13.18 19.87 12.81
C GLU A 287 11.77 19.96 12.18
N ALA A 288 11.68 19.95 10.84
CA ALA A 288 10.40 19.98 10.13
C ALA A 288 9.54 18.75 10.47
N LEU A 289 10.11 17.55 10.45
CA LEU A 289 9.41 16.30 10.80
C LEU A 289 8.95 16.30 12.25
N THR A 290 9.76 16.85 13.19
CA THR A 290 9.42 16.93 14.61
C THR A 290 8.18 17.78 14.87
N LYS A 291 7.96 18.84 14.10
CA LYS A 291 6.76 19.68 14.18
C LYS A 291 5.47 18.95 13.81
N LEU A 292 5.58 17.81 13.10
CA LEU A 292 4.47 16.98 12.65
C LEU A 292 4.22 15.73 13.51
N ILE A 293 4.92 15.57 14.64
CA ILE A 293 4.70 14.43 15.54
C ILE A 293 3.29 14.48 16.12
N LEU A 294 2.58 13.33 16.05
CA LEU A 294 1.16 13.13 16.39
C LEU A 294 0.90 12.99 17.90
#